data_6c62c869ea5e758baab49112c0fe95bf
#
_entry.id   6c62c869ea5e758baab49112c0fe95bf
#
_cell.length_a   1.000
_cell.length_b   1.000
_cell.length_c   1.000
_cell.angle_alpha   90.00
_cell.angle_beta   90.00
_cell.angle_gamma   90.00
#
_symmetry.space_group_name_H-M   'P 1'
#
loop_
_entity.id
_entity.type
_entity.pdbx_description
1 polymer ?
#
loop_
_entity_poly.entity_id
_entity_poly.type
_entity_poly.pdbx_seq_one_letter_code
_entity_poly.pdbx_strand_id
1 'polypeptide(L)'
;AVQKLWEDTIVITCGGGGIPVVEHPDGSLSGVAAVIDKDRASSLLAQDVRADRLIILTAVDAVCVNYNKPDQKELSSMTIADCEKYIAEGQFAPGSMLPKVESCMEFVKNNDHGGTALITSLARAADALEGKTGTVITR
;
A
#
# COMPACT_ATOMS: atom_id res chain seq x y z
N ALA A 1 4.03 1.92 20.40
CA ALA A 1 5.04 0.86 20.62
C ALA A 1 6.02 0.79 19.46
N VAL A 2 5.58 0.66 18.21
CA VAL A 2 6.45 0.55 17.02
C VAL A 2 7.47 1.68 16.95
N GLN A 3 7.05 2.94 17.06
CA GLN A 3 7.92 4.12 17.04
C GLN A 3 9.05 4.12 18.09
N LYS A 4 8.86 3.43 19.21
CA LYS A 4 9.89 3.34 20.26
C LYS A 4 10.94 2.26 19.99
N LEU A 5 10.63 1.32 19.08
CA LEU A 5 11.46 0.15 18.85
C LEU A 5 12.28 0.24 17.56
N TRP A 6 11.82 1.01 16.56
CA TRP A 6 12.40 0.95 15.23
C TRP A 6 13.70 1.75 15.05
N GLU A 7 14.10 2.60 16.01
CA GLU A 7 15.36 3.33 15.93
C GLU A 7 16.57 2.38 15.87
N ASP A 8 16.50 1.26 16.61
CA ASP A 8 17.59 0.28 16.72
C ASP A 8 17.17 -1.14 16.30
N THR A 9 15.93 -1.34 15.83
CA THR A 9 15.39 -2.70 15.63
C THR A 9 14.48 -2.77 14.42
N ILE A 10 14.55 -3.88 13.67
CA ILE A 10 13.55 -4.21 12.64
C ILE A 10 12.30 -4.72 13.36
N VAL A 11 11.18 -4.01 13.21
CA VAL A 11 9.92 -4.35 13.86
C VAL A 11 9.00 -5.10 12.90
N ILE A 12 8.62 -6.34 13.26
CA ILE A 12 7.59 -7.11 12.57
C ILE A 12 6.27 -6.86 13.27
N THR A 13 5.28 -6.31 12.56
CA THR A 13 4.02 -5.86 13.14
C THR A 13 2.84 -6.01 12.16
N CYS A 14 1.63 -5.69 12.57
CA CYS A 14 0.37 -5.78 11.83
C CYS A 14 -0.09 -7.17 11.42
N GLY A 15 0.75 -8.20 11.42
CA GLY A 15 0.36 -9.56 11.03
C GLY A 15 -0.41 -9.58 9.69
N GLY A 16 -1.59 -10.20 9.68
CA GLY A 16 -2.46 -10.30 8.48
C GLY A 16 -3.41 -9.12 8.25
N GLY A 17 -3.36 -8.05 9.07
CA GLY A 17 -4.21 -6.87 8.89
C GLY A 17 -4.79 -6.29 10.18
N GLY A 18 -4.77 -7.02 11.28
CA GLY A 18 -5.29 -6.55 12.56
C GLY A 18 -6.55 -7.29 13.03
N ILE A 19 -6.97 -7.01 14.25
CA ILE A 19 -8.18 -7.57 14.85
C ILE A 19 -9.33 -6.58 14.60
N PRO A 20 -10.40 -6.98 13.88
CA PRO A 20 -11.53 -6.11 13.63
C PRO A 20 -12.36 -5.91 14.92
N VAL A 21 -12.49 -4.64 15.31
CA VAL A 21 -13.25 -4.26 16.50
C VAL A 21 -14.13 -3.03 16.21
N VAL A 22 -15.21 -2.90 16.98
CA VAL A 22 -16.01 -1.68 17.06
C VAL A 22 -15.75 -1.03 18.42
N GLU A 23 -15.46 0.25 18.40
CA GLU A 23 -15.37 1.08 19.61
C GLU A 23 -16.75 1.63 19.97
N HIS A 24 -17.16 1.42 21.21
CA HIS A 24 -18.41 1.91 21.78
C HIS A 24 -18.25 3.32 22.40
N PRO A 25 -19.34 4.06 22.61
CA PRO A 25 -19.25 5.41 23.20
C PRO A 25 -18.60 5.48 24.59
N ASP A 26 -18.57 4.36 25.31
CA ASP A 26 -17.91 4.25 26.62
C ASP A 26 -16.40 3.90 26.52
N GLY A 27 -15.87 3.81 25.28
CA GLY A 27 -14.46 3.46 25.02
C GLY A 27 -14.19 1.95 25.06
N SER A 28 -15.19 1.10 25.31
CA SER A 28 -15.04 -0.36 25.27
C SER A 28 -14.96 -0.85 23.82
N LEU A 29 -14.25 -1.96 23.59
CA LEU A 29 -14.09 -2.58 22.27
C LEU A 29 -14.84 -3.91 22.23
N SER A 30 -15.56 -4.18 21.15
CA SER A 30 -16.13 -5.50 20.86
C SER A 30 -15.67 -6.03 19.51
N GLY A 31 -15.38 -7.33 19.45
CA GLY A 31 -14.99 -8.00 18.20
C GLY A 31 -16.14 -8.02 17.18
N VAL A 32 -15.79 -7.91 15.91
CA VAL A 32 -16.73 -7.94 14.78
C VAL A 32 -16.31 -9.03 13.80
N ALA A 33 -17.27 -9.72 13.18
CA ALA A 33 -17.02 -10.73 12.16
C ALA A 33 -16.65 -10.04 10.82
N ALA A 34 -15.38 -9.67 10.68
CA ALA A 34 -14.84 -9.02 9.50
C ALA A 34 -13.38 -9.46 9.28
N VAL A 35 -12.82 -9.12 8.13
CA VAL A 35 -11.38 -9.26 7.83
C VAL A 35 -10.86 -7.88 7.45
N ILE A 36 -9.82 -7.44 8.15
CA ILE A 36 -9.13 -6.19 7.81
C ILE A 36 -8.14 -6.47 6.69
N ASP A 37 -8.19 -5.67 5.62
CA ASP A 37 -7.22 -5.76 4.54
C ASP A 37 -5.83 -5.33 5.02
N LYS A 38 -4.83 -6.19 4.76
CA LYS A 38 -3.45 -5.98 5.24
C LYS A 38 -2.76 -4.77 4.60
N ASP A 39 -3.10 -4.46 3.34
CA ASP A 39 -2.49 -3.35 2.61
C ASP A 39 -2.99 -2.01 3.19
N ARG A 40 -4.29 -1.94 3.52
CA ARG A 40 -4.88 -0.79 4.23
C ARG A 40 -4.34 -0.62 5.64
N ALA A 41 -4.22 -1.72 6.40
CA ALA A 41 -3.64 -1.67 7.75
C ALA A 41 -2.16 -1.20 7.71
N SER A 42 -1.39 -1.67 6.73
CA SER A 42 -0.01 -1.26 6.53
C SER A 42 0.10 0.22 6.12
N SER A 43 -0.80 0.70 5.27
CA SER A 43 -0.87 2.12 4.89
C SER A 43 -1.16 3.01 6.11
N LEU A 44 -2.12 2.64 6.93
CA LEU A 44 -2.44 3.38 8.16
C LEU A 44 -1.27 3.40 9.13
N LEU A 45 -0.64 2.23 9.38
CA LEU A 45 0.55 2.17 10.22
C LEU A 45 1.68 3.06 9.68
N ALA A 46 1.94 3.00 8.37
CA ALA A 46 2.98 3.81 7.73
C ALA A 46 2.74 5.31 7.91
N GLN A 47 1.47 5.75 7.88
CA GLN A 47 1.07 7.12 8.20
C GLN A 47 1.32 7.45 9.68
N ASP A 48 0.85 6.60 10.60
CA ASP A 48 0.98 6.80 12.05
C ASP A 48 2.45 6.91 12.50
N VAL A 49 3.33 6.12 11.88
CA VAL A 49 4.76 6.14 12.20
C VAL A 49 5.55 7.16 11.37
N ARG A 50 4.89 7.88 10.46
CA ARG A 50 5.51 8.86 9.55
C ARG A 50 6.61 8.24 8.68
N ALA A 51 6.34 7.08 8.09
CA ALA A 51 7.28 6.42 7.22
C ALA A 51 7.60 7.27 5.97
N ASP A 52 8.84 7.24 5.51
CA ASP A 52 9.26 7.90 4.28
C ASP A 52 8.79 7.13 3.04
N ARG A 53 8.61 5.81 3.18
CA ARG A 53 8.21 4.95 2.07
C ARG A 53 7.33 3.79 2.52
N LEU A 54 6.23 3.55 1.78
CA LEU A 54 5.41 2.35 1.87
C LEU A 54 5.75 1.42 0.70
N ILE A 55 6.14 0.17 0.98
CA ILE A 55 6.46 -0.82 -0.06
C ILE A 55 5.48 -1.97 0.04
N ILE A 56 4.75 -2.23 -1.03
CA ILE A 56 3.84 -3.37 -1.16
C ILE A 56 4.42 -4.40 -2.12
N LEU A 57 4.69 -5.60 -1.59
CA LEU A 57 5.18 -6.72 -2.38
C LEU A 57 4.02 -7.59 -2.86
N THR A 58 4.02 -7.93 -4.14
CA THR A 58 2.96 -8.68 -4.82
C THR A 58 3.55 -9.72 -5.79
N ALA A 59 2.72 -10.32 -6.64
CA ALA A 59 3.15 -11.35 -7.58
C ALA A 59 3.67 -10.79 -8.92
N VAL A 60 3.45 -9.51 -9.20
CA VAL A 60 3.86 -8.86 -10.46
C VAL A 60 4.93 -7.81 -10.21
N ASP A 61 5.80 -7.60 -11.20
CA ASP A 61 6.95 -6.70 -11.07
C ASP A 61 6.56 -5.22 -11.06
N ALA A 62 5.48 -4.86 -11.75
CA ALA A 62 4.95 -3.51 -11.81
C ALA A 62 3.42 -3.51 -11.95
N VAL A 63 2.80 -2.39 -11.66
CA VAL A 63 1.38 -2.17 -11.94
C VAL A 63 1.18 -2.01 -13.44
N CYS A 64 0.15 -2.66 -13.99
CA CYS A 64 -0.19 -2.59 -15.40
C CYS A 64 -1.57 -1.98 -15.61
N VAL A 65 -1.73 -1.23 -16.68
CA VAL A 65 -3.03 -0.95 -17.30
C VAL A 65 -3.29 -1.96 -18.42
N ASN A 66 -4.56 -2.19 -18.75
CA ASN A 66 -5.01 -3.18 -19.73
C ASN A 66 -4.43 -4.59 -19.47
N TYR A 67 -4.40 -4.98 -18.21
CA TYR A 67 -3.81 -6.25 -17.77
C TYR A 67 -4.44 -7.45 -18.51
N ASN A 68 -3.59 -8.37 -18.99
CA ASN A 68 -3.96 -9.52 -19.82
C ASN A 68 -4.62 -9.17 -21.18
N LYS A 69 -4.43 -7.95 -21.68
CA LYS A 69 -4.86 -7.56 -23.03
C LYS A 69 -3.66 -7.34 -23.95
N PRO A 70 -3.86 -7.34 -25.30
CA PRO A 70 -2.76 -7.13 -26.25
C PRO A 70 -2.01 -5.79 -26.10
N ASP A 71 -2.67 -4.81 -25.53
CA ASP A 71 -2.16 -3.46 -25.26
C ASP A 71 -1.80 -3.24 -23.78
N GLN A 72 -1.52 -4.33 -23.05
CA GLN A 72 -1.01 -4.24 -21.67
C GLN A 72 0.24 -3.37 -21.62
N LYS A 73 0.26 -2.47 -20.63
CA LYS A 73 1.39 -1.58 -20.40
C LYS A 73 1.75 -1.53 -18.94
N GLU A 74 3.02 -1.78 -18.63
CA GLU A 74 3.60 -1.57 -17.30
C GLU A 74 3.80 -0.08 -17.03
N LEU A 75 3.54 0.33 -15.80
CA LEU A 75 3.71 1.70 -15.33
C LEU A 75 4.89 1.76 -14.37
N SER A 76 5.93 2.49 -14.71
CA SER A 76 7.08 2.72 -13.82
C SER A 76 6.76 3.73 -12.72
N SER A 77 5.82 4.63 -12.97
CA SER A 77 5.38 5.63 -11.99
C SER A 77 3.91 6.00 -12.20
N MET A 78 3.25 6.44 -11.13
CA MET A 78 1.92 7.04 -11.14
C MET A 78 1.89 8.22 -10.17
N THR A 79 1.20 9.27 -10.54
CA THR A 79 0.78 10.32 -9.61
C THR A 79 -0.53 9.94 -8.92
N ILE A 80 -0.94 10.68 -7.88
CA ILE A 80 -2.27 10.53 -7.27
C ILE A 80 -3.36 10.65 -8.34
N ALA A 81 -3.24 11.64 -9.26
CA ALA A 81 -4.20 11.85 -10.33
C ALA A 81 -4.27 10.67 -11.32
N ASP A 82 -3.12 10.03 -11.62
CA ASP A 82 -3.08 8.82 -12.44
C ASP A 82 -3.77 7.65 -11.73
N CYS A 83 -3.54 7.49 -10.43
CA CYS A 83 -4.21 6.46 -9.63
C CYS A 83 -5.73 6.64 -9.65
N GLU A 84 -6.22 7.84 -9.36
CA GLU A 84 -7.65 8.17 -9.38
C GLU A 84 -8.27 7.91 -10.76
N LYS A 85 -7.59 8.31 -11.83
CA LYS A 85 -8.02 8.08 -13.22
C LYS A 85 -8.13 6.57 -13.51
N TYR A 86 -7.07 5.81 -13.28
CA TYR A 86 -7.07 4.38 -13.60
C TYR A 86 -8.01 3.56 -12.71
N ILE A 87 -8.25 3.97 -11.46
CA ILE A 87 -9.28 3.40 -10.60
C ILE A 87 -10.66 3.65 -11.20
N ALA A 88 -10.97 4.88 -11.62
CA ALA A 88 -12.25 5.23 -12.23
C ALA A 88 -12.50 4.50 -13.56
N GLU A 89 -11.43 4.23 -14.33
CA GLU A 89 -11.47 3.43 -15.56
C GLU A 89 -11.57 1.92 -15.31
N GLY A 90 -11.55 1.46 -14.05
CA GLY A 90 -11.63 0.03 -13.70
C GLY A 90 -10.41 -0.78 -14.15
N GLN A 91 -9.23 -0.16 -14.22
CA GLN A 91 -8.00 -0.80 -14.68
C GLN A 91 -7.46 -1.87 -13.70
N PHE A 92 -7.82 -1.79 -12.43
CA PHE A 92 -7.26 -2.66 -11.38
C PHE A 92 -8.27 -3.67 -10.86
N ALA A 93 -7.86 -4.93 -10.76
CA ALA A 93 -8.71 -6.01 -10.29
C ALA A 93 -9.16 -5.79 -8.83
N PRO A 94 -10.48 -5.77 -8.54
CA PRO A 94 -11.01 -5.72 -7.18
C PRO A 94 -10.47 -6.90 -6.34
N GLY A 95 -10.10 -6.69 -5.10
CA GLY A 95 -9.58 -7.75 -4.22
C GLY A 95 -8.13 -8.19 -4.50
N SER A 96 -7.46 -7.61 -5.50
CA SER A 96 -6.05 -7.90 -5.82
C SER A 96 -5.24 -6.62 -5.97
N MET A 97 -5.13 -6.04 -7.15
CA MET A 97 -4.33 -4.84 -7.40
C MET A 97 -5.01 -3.56 -6.88
N LEU A 98 -6.33 -3.46 -6.97
CA LEU A 98 -7.06 -2.26 -6.56
C LEU A 98 -6.77 -1.85 -5.10
N PRO A 99 -6.91 -2.73 -4.07
CA PRO A 99 -6.63 -2.33 -2.69
C PRO A 99 -5.17 -1.91 -2.46
N LYS A 100 -4.23 -2.43 -3.24
CA LYS A 100 -2.81 -2.05 -3.16
C LYS A 100 -2.59 -0.63 -3.66
N VAL A 101 -3.15 -0.30 -4.83
CA VAL A 101 -3.06 1.04 -5.42
C VAL A 101 -3.77 2.06 -4.53
N GLU A 102 -4.98 1.74 -4.04
CA GLU A 102 -5.71 2.59 -3.10
C GLU A 102 -4.91 2.86 -1.82
N SER A 103 -4.33 1.82 -1.20
CA SER A 103 -3.55 1.94 0.04
C SER A 103 -2.28 2.77 -0.16
N CYS A 104 -1.59 2.58 -1.29
CA CYS A 104 -0.42 3.37 -1.65
C CYS A 104 -0.78 4.84 -1.94
N MET A 105 -1.84 5.08 -2.69
CA MET A 105 -2.33 6.42 -3.00
C MET A 105 -2.73 7.16 -1.72
N GLU A 106 -3.45 6.51 -0.81
CA GLU A 106 -3.86 7.08 0.47
C GLU A 106 -2.67 7.43 1.35
N PHE A 107 -1.67 6.55 1.44
CA PHE A 107 -0.42 6.84 2.14
C PHE A 107 0.26 8.10 1.60
N VAL A 108 0.44 8.20 0.28
CA VAL A 108 1.09 9.35 -0.36
C VAL A 108 0.27 10.63 -0.19
N LYS A 109 -1.06 10.54 -0.29
CA LYS A 109 -1.98 11.67 -0.13
C LYS A 109 -1.93 12.27 1.27
N ASN A 110 -1.84 11.43 2.30
CA ASN A 110 -1.83 11.83 3.71
C ASN A 110 -0.43 12.07 4.26
N ASN A 111 0.62 11.78 3.48
CA ASN A 111 2.01 12.01 3.89
C ASN A 111 2.38 13.49 3.68
N ASP A 112 2.74 14.19 4.76
CA ASP A 112 3.03 15.63 4.78
C ASP A 112 4.51 16.00 4.57
N HIS A 113 5.38 14.99 4.45
CA HIS A 113 6.84 15.16 4.34
C HIS A 113 7.45 14.54 3.06
N GLY A 114 6.64 14.29 2.03
CA GLY A 114 7.12 13.85 0.72
C GLY A 114 7.31 12.33 0.61
N GLY A 115 6.64 11.55 1.42
CA GLY A 115 6.69 10.08 1.34
C GLY A 115 6.19 9.54 0.01
N THR A 116 6.77 8.41 -0.41
CA THR A 116 6.46 7.73 -1.66
C THR A 116 6.01 6.30 -1.41
N ALA A 117 5.23 5.73 -2.31
CA ALA A 117 4.90 4.31 -2.25
C ALA A 117 5.48 3.55 -3.45
N LEU A 118 5.76 2.27 -3.26
CA LEU A 118 6.33 1.38 -4.28
C LEU A 118 5.55 0.07 -4.29
N ILE A 119 5.12 -0.36 -5.47
CA ILE A 119 4.52 -1.69 -5.71
C ILE A 119 5.44 -2.48 -6.61
N THR A 120 5.84 -3.67 -6.18
CA THR A 120 6.73 -4.56 -6.94
C THR A 120 6.56 -6.02 -6.54
N SER A 121 7.25 -6.95 -7.23
CA SER A 121 7.28 -8.35 -6.83
C SER A 121 8.27 -8.59 -5.69
N LEU A 122 8.00 -9.65 -4.90
CA LEU A 122 8.93 -10.08 -3.87
C LEU A 122 10.30 -10.45 -4.48
N ALA A 123 10.29 -11.10 -5.66
CA ALA A 123 11.50 -11.52 -6.36
C ALA A 123 12.39 -10.35 -6.83
N ARG A 124 11.79 -9.19 -7.10
CA ARG A 124 12.47 -8.01 -7.63
C ARG A 124 12.57 -6.87 -6.62
N ALA A 125 12.30 -7.13 -5.35
CA ALA A 125 12.29 -6.09 -4.31
C ALA A 125 13.61 -5.31 -4.23
N ALA A 126 14.76 -5.97 -4.30
CA ALA A 126 16.06 -5.32 -4.28
C ALA A 126 16.27 -4.39 -5.50
N ASP A 127 15.98 -4.88 -6.70
CA ASP A 127 16.05 -4.08 -7.93
C ASP A 127 15.10 -2.87 -7.90
N ALA A 128 13.93 -3.03 -7.32
CA ALA A 128 12.94 -1.97 -7.21
C ALA A 128 13.37 -0.88 -6.22
N LEU A 129 14.07 -1.25 -5.15
CA LEU A 129 14.68 -0.27 -4.23
C LEU A 129 15.78 0.56 -4.89
N GLU A 130 16.48 -0.02 -5.88
CA GLU A 130 17.47 0.67 -6.70
C GLU A 130 16.84 1.44 -7.90
N GLY A 131 15.51 1.42 -8.04
CA GLY A 131 14.78 2.10 -9.11
C GLY A 131 14.82 1.42 -10.48
N LYS A 132 15.20 0.13 -10.54
CA LYS A 132 15.33 -0.64 -11.80
C LYS A 132 13.99 -1.24 -12.25
N THR A 133 13.01 -1.38 -11.38
CA THR A 133 11.69 -1.97 -11.64
C THR A 133 10.68 -1.48 -10.61
N GLY A 134 9.42 -1.93 -10.73
CA GLY A 134 8.34 -1.53 -9.84
C GLY A 134 7.59 -0.31 -10.32
N THR A 135 6.52 0.00 -9.61
CA THR A 135 5.71 1.22 -9.83
C THR A 135 5.84 2.13 -8.62
N VAL A 136 6.40 3.30 -8.80
CA VAL A 136 6.49 4.33 -7.76
C VAL A 136 5.26 5.22 -7.82
N ILE A 137 4.61 5.45 -6.66
CA ILE A 137 3.48 6.37 -6.53
C ILE A 137 3.94 7.60 -5.76
N THR A 138 3.67 8.78 -6.34
CA THR A 138 4.03 10.09 -5.81
C THR A 138 2.85 11.05 -5.85
N ARG A 139 3.01 12.22 -5.25
CA ARG A 139 2.06 13.35 -5.42
C ARG A 139 2.01 13.85 -6.83
#